data_a352aa8ddfebb6c39f5444b4e2b1a51a
#
_entry.id   a352aa8ddfebb6c39f5444b4e2b1a51a
#
_cell.length_a   1.000
_cell.length_b   1.000
_cell.length_c   1.000
_cell.angle_alpha   90.00
_cell.angle_beta   90.00
_cell.angle_gamma   90.00
#
_symmetry.space_group_name_H-M   'P 1'
#
loop_
_entity.id
_entity.type
_entity.pdbx_description
1 polymer ?
#
loop_
_entity_poly.entity_id
_entity_poly.type
_entity_poly.pdbx_seq_one_letter_code
_entity_poly.pdbx_strand_id
1 'polypeptide(L)'
;MLIAAGSSDAALAFIEIGALILGLALLSRFAGRFGLTAVPLYLLAGLAMGEGGVIQLDVTLEFFEIAAEIGVLLLLFALGLEYSESELRSGLRSGVAPGVVDMLLNATPGVAAGFLLGWDPLAAELLGAITWITSSGVVSKVLSDQGRLGFRETPSVLNLLVIVVLAMAIYLPVVAALIVGGSATAVATSVVVALIAVIVILLAALRCG
;
A
#
# COMPACT_ATOMS: atom_id res chain seq x y z
N MET A 1 10.89 26.66 -35.97
CA MET A 1 9.87 27.21 -35.05
C MET A 1 9.13 26.14 -34.23
N LEU A 2 9.21 24.87 -34.62
CA LEU A 2 8.61 23.73 -33.89
C LEU A 2 9.44 23.22 -32.68
N ILE A 3 10.72 23.58 -32.58
CA ILE A 3 11.61 23.13 -31.49
C ILE A 3 11.49 24.03 -30.23
N ALA A 4 10.99 25.26 -30.38
CA ALA A 4 10.86 26.18 -29.27
C ALA A 4 9.57 25.98 -28.42
N ALA A 5 8.51 25.43 -29.01
CA ALA A 5 7.25 25.18 -28.30
C ALA A 5 7.39 24.00 -27.32
N GLY A 6 8.10 22.94 -27.70
CA GLY A 6 8.35 21.79 -26.81
C GLY A 6 9.30 22.09 -25.62
N SER A 7 10.12 23.14 -25.72
CA SER A 7 11.02 23.52 -24.62
C SER A 7 10.34 24.37 -23.55
N SER A 8 9.31 25.16 -23.89
CA SER A 8 8.54 25.95 -22.95
C SER A 8 7.61 25.06 -22.10
N ASP A 9 6.96 24.08 -22.72
CA ASP A 9 6.05 23.17 -22.05
C ASP A 9 6.81 22.23 -21.08
N ALA A 10 7.99 21.74 -21.52
CA ALA A 10 8.87 20.97 -20.66
C ALA A 10 9.39 21.82 -19.48
N ALA A 11 9.75 23.08 -19.72
CA ALA A 11 10.22 23.98 -18.67
C ALA A 11 9.11 24.27 -17.62
N LEU A 12 7.87 24.47 -18.07
CA LEU A 12 6.72 24.65 -17.19
C LEU A 12 6.47 23.40 -16.35
N ALA A 13 6.48 22.21 -16.96
CA ALA A 13 6.31 20.94 -16.24
C ALA A 13 7.39 20.75 -15.16
N PHE A 14 8.65 21.08 -15.43
CA PHE A 14 9.72 21.03 -14.44
C PHE A 14 9.53 22.04 -13.30
N ILE A 15 9.01 23.22 -13.59
CA ILE A 15 8.70 24.24 -12.56
C ILE A 15 7.54 23.72 -11.68
N GLU A 16 6.49 23.17 -12.25
CA GLU A 16 5.36 22.61 -11.51
C GLU A 16 5.79 21.44 -10.62
N ILE A 17 6.54 20.48 -11.16
CA ILE A 17 7.07 19.36 -10.39
C ILE A 17 7.98 19.87 -9.26
N GLY A 18 8.85 20.82 -9.55
CA GLY A 18 9.73 21.43 -8.55
C GLY A 18 8.95 22.14 -7.44
N ALA A 19 7.92 22.91 -7.80
CA ALA A 19 7.05 23.60 -6.86
C ALA A 19 6.27 22.60 -6.00
N LEU A 20 5.79 21.49 -6.59
CA LEU A 20 5.08 20.42 -5.90
C LEU A 20 6.00 19.73 -4.88
N ILE A 21 7.20 19.32 -5.29
CA ILE A 21 8.18 18.71 -4.38
C ILE A 21 8.55 19.66 -3.23
N LEU A 22 8.75 20.93 -3.53
CA LEU A 22 9.04 21.94 -2.51
C LEU A 22 7.86 22.10 -1.55
N GLY A 23 6.63 22.15 -2.06
CA GLY A 23 5.40 22.23 -1.26
C GLY A 23 5.25 21.03 -0.34
N LEU A 24 5.46 19.81 -0.85
CA LEU A 24 5.42 18.58 -0.06
C LEU A 24 6.55 18.56 1.01
N ALA A 25 7.75 19.02 0.68
CA ALA A 25 8.85 19.13 1.64
C ALA A 25 8.53 20.12 2.77
N LEU A 26 7.90 21.25 2.45
CA LEU A 26 7.44 22.23 3.44
C LEU A 26 6.32 21.66 4.33
N LEU A 27 5.36 20.93 3.76
CA LEU A 27 4.31 20.22 4.51
C LEU A 27 4.92 19.19 5.46
N SER A 28 5.91 18.41 5.01
CA SER A 28 6.63 17.45 5.85
C SER A 28 7.34 18.13 7.01
N ARG A 29 8.05 19.23 6.73
CA ARG A 29 8.71 20.02 7.77
C ARG A 29 7.72 20.60 8.78
N PHE A 30 6.57 21.06 8.31
CA PHE A 30 5.49 21.57 9.16
C PHE A 30 4.93 20.46 10.05
N ALA A 31 4.56 19.31 9.49
CA ALA A 31 4.08 18.15 10.25
C ALA A 31 5.09 17.74 11.33
N GLY A 32 6.37 17.65 11.00
CA GLY A 32 7.44 17.27 11.92
C GLY A 32 7.57 18.21 13.12
N ARG A 33 7.24 19.51 12.98
CA ARG A 33 7.23 20.45 14.11
C ARG A 33 6.19 20.13 15.18
N PHE A 34 5.11 19.45 14.79
CA PHE A 34 4.03 19.02 15.68
C PHE A 34 4.13 17.54 16.10
N GLY A 35 5.23 16.87 15.73
CA GLY A 35 5.40 15.44 15.98
C GLY A 35 4.43 14.55 15.18
N LEU A 36 3.87 15.09 14.09
CA LEU A 36 2.94 14.39 13.21
C LEU A 36 3.69 13.83 12.00
N THR A 37 3.19 12.70 11.48
CA THR A 37 3.63 12.23 10.16
C THR A 37 3.08 13.12 9.05
N ALA A 38 3.83 13.27 7.97
CA ALA A 38 3.42 14.08 6.81
C ALA A 38 2.34 13.38 5.94
N VAL A 39 2.11 12.07 6.11
CA VAL A 39 1.22 11.28 5.25
C VAL A 39 -0.20 11.87 5.13
N PRO A 40 -0.91 12.24 6.23
CA PRO A 40 -2.23 12.86 6.10
C PRO A 40 -2.22 14.17 5.31
N LEU A 41 -1.17 14.98 5.48
CA LEU A 41 -1.04 16.24 4.72
C LEU A 41 -0.78 15.99 3.24
N TYR A 42 -0.02 14.96 2.90
CA TYR A 42 0.19 14.55 1.51
C TYR A 42 -1.09 14.06 0.85
N LEU A 43 -1.92 13.29 1.57
CA LEU A 43 -3.23 12.86 1.07
C LEU A 43 -4.16 14.04 0.83
N LEU A 44 -4.20 15.02 1.75
CA LEU A 44 -4.99 16.24 1.57
C LEU A 44 -4.47 17.09 0.40
N ALA A 45 -3.14 17.21 0.24
CA ALA A 45 -2.54 17.90 -0.89
C ALA A 45 -2.88 17.19 -2.22
N GLY A 46 -2.80 15.85 -2.26
CA GLY A 46 -3.20 15.05 -3.42
C GLY A 46 -4.67 15.22 -3.77
N LEU A 47 -5.56 15.27 -2.78
CA LEU A 47 -6.98 15.53 -2.99
C LEU A 47 -7.25 16.94 -3.52
N ALA A 48 -6.48 17.94 -3.06
CA ALA A 48 -6.62 19.33 -3.51
C ALA A 48 -6.09 19.55 -4.94
N MET A 49 -5.13 18.73 -5.38
CA MET A 49 -4.46 18.84 -6.68
C MET A 49 -4.89 17.78 -7.70
N GLY A 50 -5.68 16.78 -7.29
CA GLY A 50 -6.19 15.71 -8.15
C GLY A 50 -7.37 16.11 -9.02
N GLU A 51 -7.90 15.16 -9.76
CA GLU A 51 -9.11 15.37 -10.59
C GLU A 51 -10.27 15.88 -9.74
N GLY A 52 -10.81 17.05 -10.11
CA GLY A 52 -11.86 17.74 -9.34
C GLY A 52 -11.36 18.55 -8.14
N GLY A 53 -10.03 18.62 -7.93
CA GLY A 53 -9.42 19.45 -6.91
C GLY A 53 -9.48 20.96 -7.23
N VAL A 54 -9.08 21.77 -6.25
CA VAL A 54 -9.10 23.24 -6.35
C VAL A 54 -7.94 23.77 -7.21
N ILE A 55 -6.84 23.03 -7.28
CA ILE A 55 -5.61 23.38 -8.01
C ILE A 55 -5.48 22.41 -9.17
N GLN A 56 -5.62 22.91 -10.39
CA GLN A 56 -5.38 22.12 -11.59
C GLN A 56 -3.90 22.24 -11.97
N LEU A 57 -3.23 21.09 -12.10
CA LEU A 57 -1.86 20.99 -12.58
C LEU A 57 -1.89 20.61 -14.06
N ASP A 58 -1.02 21.22 -14.87
CA ASP A 58 -0.83 20.87 -16.28
C ASP A 58 0.00 19.58 -16.47
N VAL A 59 0.59 19.06 -15.39
CA VAL A 59 1.30 17.77 -15.39
C VAL A 59 0.31 16.65 -15.63
N THR A 60 0.61 15.78 -16.61
CA THR A 60 -0.26 14.67 -16.99
C THR A 60 -0.45 13.68 -15.84
N LEU A 61 -1.67 13.17 -15.68
CA LEU A 61 -1.98 12.10 -14.69
C LEU A 61 -1.07 10.90 -14.84
N GLU A 62 -0.69 10.54 -16.07
CA GLU A 62 0.23 9.45 -16.39
C GLU A 62 1.60 9.61 -15.70
N PHE A 63 2.11 10.85 -15.61
CA PHE A 63 3.36 11.11 -14.89
C PHE A 63 3.21 10.84 -13.38
N PHE A 64 2.09 11.25 -12.77
CA PHE A 64 1.84 10.98 -11.36
C PHE A 64 1.67 9.50 -11.06
N GLU A 65 0.99 8.75 -11.94
CA GLU A 65 0.84 7.30 -11.82
C GLU A 65 2.20 6.60 -11.84
N ILE A 66 3.04 6.88 -12.84
CA ILE A 66 4.38 6.31 -12.96
C ILE A 66 5.26 6.69 -11.75
N ALA A 67 5.21 7.97 -11.33
CA ALA A 67 5.98 8.44 -10.17
C ALA A 67 5.53 7.76 -8.87
N ALA A 68 4.22 7.55 -8.70
CA ALA A 68 3.66 6.83 -7.56
C ALA A 68 4.08 5.36 -7.54
N GLU A 69 4.04 4.67 -8.69
CA GLU A 69 4.50 3.28 -8.82
C GLU A 69 5.99 3.14 -8.47
N ILE A 70 6.83 4.03 -8.99
CA ILE A 70 8.25 4.06 -8.63
C ILE A 70 8.43 4.32 -7.13
N GLY A 71 7.66 5.25 -6.57
CA GLY A 71 7.68 5.55 -5.13
C GLY A 71 7.32 4.34 -4.28
N VAL A 72 6.29 3.59 -4.66
CA VAL A 72 5.88 2.35 -3.98
C VAL A 72 6.97 1.28 -4.10
N LEU A 73 7.56 1.09 -5.29
CA LEU A 73 8.64 0.12 -5.48
C LEU A 73 9.86 0.45 -4.61
N LEU A 74 10.28 1.72 -4.55
CA LEU A 74 11.40 2.16 -3.72
C LEU A 74 11.09 2.01 -2.22
N LEU A 75 9.86 2.29 -1.80
CA LEU A 75 9.43 2.11 -0.42
C LEU A 75 9.43 0.64 -0.01
N LEU A 76 8.89 -0.24 -0.86
CA LEU A 76 8.89 -1.69 -0.61
C LEU A 76 10.31 -2.27 -0.64
N PHE A 77 11.17 -1.76 -1.53
CA PHE A 77 12.58 -2.15 -1.57
C PHE A 77 13.30 -1.74 -0.28
N ALA A 78 13.14 -0.49 0.17
CA ALA A 78 13.72 -0.01 1.42
C ALA A 78 13.23 -0.83 2.63
N LEU A 79 11.91 -1.11 2.68
CA LEU A 79 11.32 -1.96 3.72
C LEU A 79 11.89 -3.39 3.68
N GLY A 80 12.09 -3.95 2.47
CA GLY A 80 12.68 -5.28 2.31
C GLY A 80 14.12 -5.36 2.82
N LEU A 81 14.90 -4.27 2.72
CA LEU A 81 16.26 -4.21 3.25
C LEU A 81 16.33 -4.14 4.79
N GLU A 82 15.24 -3.75 5.45
CA GLU A 82 15.15 -3.71 6.92
C GLU A 82 14.92 -5.10 7.54
N TYR A 83 14.48 -6.08 6.73
CA TYR A 83 14.24 -7.45 7.21
C TYR A 83 15.43 -8.35 7.03
N SER A 84 15.85 -8.99 8.12
CA SER A 84 16.77 -10.14 8.06
C SER A 84 16.00 -11.44 7.80
N GLU A 85 16.69 -12.46 7.26
CA GLU A 85 16.12 -13.81 7.06
C GLU A 85 15.53 -14.38 8.36
N SER A 86 16.26 -14.22 9.47
CA SER A 86 15.86 -14.71 10.79
C SER A 86 14.59 -14.02 11.31
N GLU A 87 14.45 -12.71 11.07
CA GLU A 87 13.26 -11.95 11.45
C GLU A 87 12.06 -12.34 10.60
N LEU A 88 12.24 -12.53 9.30
CA LEU A 88 11.17 -12.99 8.40
C LEU A 88 10.67 -14.39 8.83
N ARG A 89 11.61 -15.33 9.11
CA ARG A 89 11.27 -16.68 9.55
C ARG A 89 10.56 -16.70 10.90
N SER A 90 11.05 -15.92 11.85
CA SER A 90 10.42 -15.76 13.17
C SER A 90 9.04 -15.10 13.02
N GLY A 91 8.95 -14.07 12.17
CA GLY A 91 7.72 -13.33 11.89
C GLY A 91 6.62 -14.20 11.31
N LEU A 92 6.94 -15.02 10.33
CA LEU A 92 5.98 -15.95 9.73
C LEU A 92 5.45 -16.95 10.77
N ARG A 93 6.29 -17.41 11.70
CA ARG A 93 5.87 -18.38 12.72
C ARG A 93 5.04 -17.72 13.85
N SER A 94 5.45 -16.55 14.31
CA SER A 94 4.81 -15.83 15.43
C SER A 94 3.67 -14.92 15.00
N GLY A 95 3.65 -14.50 13.73
CA GLY A 95 2.66 -13.55 13.20
C GLY A 95 1.31 -14.16 12.81
N VAL A 96 1.24 -15.50 12.61
CA VAL A 96 0.00 -16.14 12.14
C VAL A 96 -1.14 -15.97 13.14
N ALA A 97 -0.92 -16.24 14.42
CA ALA A 97 -1.99 -16.11 15.43
C ALA A 97 -2.45 -14.66 15.61
N PRO A 98 -1.56 -13.65 15.79
CA PRO A 98 -1.95 -12.24 15.75
C PRO A 98 -2.62 -11.84 14.45
N GLY A 99 -2.16 -12.34 13.29
CA GLY A 99 -2.74 -12.06 11.98
C GLY A 99 -4.17 -12.53 11.83
N VAL A 100 -4.48 -13.73 12.34
CA VAL A 100 -5.86 -14.24 12.36
C VAL A 100 -6.74 -13.39 13.28
N VAL A 101 -6.26 -13.00 14.45
CA VAL A 101 -6.99 -12.13 15.37
C VAL A 101 -7.24 -10.76 14.74
N ASP A 102 -6.22 -10.17 14.11
CA ASP A 102 -6.32 -8.91 13.38
C ASP A 102 -7.37 -8.98 12.27
N MET A 103 -7.32 -10.04 11.45
CA MET A 103 -8.31 -10.30 10.40
C MET A 103 -9.74 -10.35 10.99
N LEU A 104 -9.95 -11.15 12.03
CA LEU A 104 -11.27 -11.29 12.62
C LEU A 104 -11.79 -9.98 13.23
N LEU A 105 -10.93 -9.23 13.91
CA LEU A 105 -11.33 -7.98 14.55
C LEU A 105 -11.59 -6.85 13.56
N ASN A 106 -10.87 -6.80 12.45
CA ASN A 106 -10.97 -5.72 11.47
C ASN A 106 -11.91 -6.06 10.31
N ALA A 107 -11.93 -7.30 9.81
CA ALA A 107 -12.83 -7.70 8.72
C ALA A 107 -14.28 -7.86 9.20
N THR A 108 -14.51 -8.40 10.40
CA THR A 108 -15.87 -8.67 10.89
C THR A 108 -16.76 -7.42 10.94
N PRO A 109 -16.31 -6.27 11.46
CA PRO A 109 -17.11 -5.04 11.43
C PRO A 109 -17.46 -4.59 10.02
N GLY A 110 -16.52 -4.72 9.06
CA GLY A 110 -16.76 -4.37 7.66
C GLY A 110 -17.82 -5.27 7.02
N VAL A 111 -17.68 -6.60 7.18
CA VAL A 111 -18.67 -7.56 6.69
C VAL A 111 -20.06 -7.30 7.32
N ALA A 112 -20.10 -7.11 8.64
CA ALA A 112 -21.35 -6.82 9.35
C ALA A 112 -22.01 -5.53 8.84
N ALA A 113 -21.22 -4.46 8.63
CA ALA A 113 -21.72 -3.21 8.07
C ALA A 113 -22.27 -3.41 6.66
N GLY A 114 -21.60 -4.18 5.79
CA GLY A 114 -22.09 -4.51 4.46
C GLY A 114 -23.46 -5.18 4.48
N PHE A 115 -23.65 -6.20 5.33
CA PHE A 115 -24.94 -6.86 5.50
C PHE A 115 -26.02 -5.95 6.08
N LEU A 116 -25.68 -5.09 7.06
CA LEU A 116 -26.60 -4.11 7.64
C LEU A 116 -27.06 -3.07 6.62
N LEU A 117 -26.21 -2.72 5.64
CA LEU A 117 -26.55 -1.83 4.53
C LEU A 117 -27.34 -2.53 3.42
N GLY A 118 -27.62 -3.83 3.55
CA GLY A 118 -28.37 -4.60 2.57
C GLY A 118 -27.57 -4.96 1.31
N TRP A 119 -26.24 -4.93 1.38
CA TRP A 119 -25.39 -5.32 0.25
C TRP A 119 -25.40 -6.82 0.03
N ASP A 120 -25.11 -7.23 -1.21
CA ASP A 120 -24.93 -8.65 -1.52
C ASP A 120 -23.72 -9.23 -0.78
N PRO A 121 -23.66 -10.58 -0.60
CA PRO A 121 -22.61 -11.22 0.18
C PRO A 121 -21.20 -10.92 -0.30
N LEU A 122 -20.99 -10.80 -1.63
CA LEU A 122 -19.67 -10.50 -2.19
C LEU A 122 -19.25 -9.06 -1.87
N ALA A 123 -20.14 -8.09 -2.00
CA ALA A 123 -19.87 -6.70 -1.66
C ALA A 123 -19.63 -6.53 -0.15
N ALA A 124 -20.37 -7.24 0.70
CA ALA A 124 -20.15 -7.24 2.14
C ALA A 124 -18.79 -7.84 2.53
N GLU A 125 -18.37 -8.93 1.88
CA GLU A 125 -17.05 -9.52 2.08
C GLU A 125 -15.93 -8.59 1.61
N LEU A 126 -16.11 -7.94 0.46
CA LEU A 126 -15.16 -6.92 -0.03
C LEU A 126 -15.01 -5.77 0.95
N LEU A 127 -16.09 -5.28 1.55
CA LEU A 127 -16.02 -4.25 2.59
C LEU A 127 -15.23 -4.75 3.81
N GLY A 128 -15.40 -6.01 4.19
CA GLY A 128 -14.60 -6.65 5.23
C GLY A 128 -13.10 -6.66 4.90
N ALA A 129 -12.74 -7.00 3.67
CA ALA A 129 -11.36 -6.97 3.22
C ALA A 129 -10.79 -5.54 3.22
N ILE A 130 -11.56 -4.55 2.79
CA ILE A 130 -11.16 -3.12 2.80
C ILE A 130 -10.89 -2.64 4.24
N THR A 131 -11.72 -3.03 5.20
CA THR A 131 -11.53 -2.64 6.60
C THR A 131 -10.39 -3.39 7.28
N TRP A 132 -10.02 -4.57 6.78
CA TRP A 132 -8.91 -5.36 7.31
C TRP A 132 -7.55 -4.94 6.75
N ILE A 133 -7.48 -4.61 5.44
CA ILE A 133 -6.19 -4.32 4.79
C ILE A 133 -5.50 -3.12 5.43
N THR A 134 -4.24 -3.30 5.78
CA THR A 134 -3.40 -2.25 6.35
C THR A 134 -2.26 -1.93 5.38
N SER A 135 -2.00 -0.64 5.15
CA SER A 135 -0.89 -0.20 4.32
C SER A 135 0.45 -0.37 5.06
N SER A 136 1.22 -1.38 4.70
CA SER A 136 2.56 -1.61 5.25
C SER A 136 3.50 -0.42 5.01
N GLY A 137 3.42 0.20 3.82
CA GLY A 137 4.21 1.37 3.49
C GLY A 137 3.89 2.58 4.39
N VAL A 138 2.61 2.86 4.64
CA VAL A 138 2.22 3.96 5.53
C VAL A 138 2.67 3.69 6.96
N VAL A 139 2.45 2.47 7.47
CA VAL A 139 2.84 2.11 8.85
C VAL A 139 4.36 2.21 9.02
N SER A 140 5.15 1.66 8.09
CA SER A 140 6.61 1.73 8.13
C SER A 140 7.10 3.18 8.10
N LYS A 141 6.52 4.01 7.22
CA LYS A 141 6.84 5.43 7.15
C LYS A 141 6.51 6.17 8.45
N VAL A 142 5.36 5.90 9.06
CA VAL A 142 4.97 6.50 10.34
C VAL A 142 5.93 6.09 11.46
N LEU A 143 6.29 4.81 11.55
CA LEU A 143 7.25 4.31 12.53
C LEU A 143 8.63 4.97 12.35
N SER A 144 9.08 5.11 11.11
CA SER A 144 10.34 5.79 10.77
C SER A 144 10.30 7.27 11.16
N ASP A 145 9.27 8.00 10.77
CA ASP A 145 9.12 9.44 11.04
C ASP A 145 9.05 9.74 12.55
N GLN A 146 8.51 8.80 13.33
CA GLN A 146 8.42 8.90 14.80
C GLN A 146 9.65 8.36 15.53
N GLY A 147 10.66 7.86 14.82
CA GLY A 147 11.86 7.26 15.41
C GLY A 147 11.58 5.98 16.21
N ARG A 148 10.51 5.25 15.86
CA ARG A 148 10.05 4.07 16.59
C ARG A 148 10.50 2.73 16.01
N LEU A 149 11.30 2.72 14.94
CA LEU A 149 11.80 1.49 14.32
C LEU A 149 12.58 0.58 15.28
N GLY A 150 13.31 1.17 16.25
CA GLY A 150 14.06 0.43 17.27
C GLY A 150 13.28 0.01 18.51
N PHE A 151 11.96 0.20 18.56
CA PHE A 151 11.15 -0.17 19.73
C PHE A 151 10.85 -1.66 19.76
N ARG A 152 10.68 -2.22 20.95
CA ARG A 152 10.49 -3.65 21.18
C ARG A 152 9.25 -4.23 20.49
N GLU A 153 8.19 -3.45 20.36
CA GLU A 153 6.93 -3.82 19.70
C GLU A 153 6.98 -3.76 18.17
N THR A 154 7.90 -2.99 17.60
CA THR A 154 7.97 -2.75 16.15
C THR A 154 8.12 -4.03 15.33
N PRO A 155 8.98 -5.00 15.68
CA PRO A 155 9.05 -6.26 14.96
C PRO A 155 7.71 -7.01 14.90
N SER A 156 6.92 -6.97 15.99
CA SER A 156 5.61 -7.62 16.03
C SER A 156 4.60 -6.97 15.09
N VAL A 157 4.62 -5.63 14.99
CA VAL A 157 3.79 -4.87 14.05
C VAL A 157 4.19 -5.18 12.61
N LEU A 158 5.48 -5.15 12.31
CA LEU A 158 5.98 -5.45 10.96
C LEU A 158 5.67 -6.90 10.56
N ASN A 159 5.82 -7.87 11.46
CA ASN A 159 5.46 -9.26 11.22
C ASN A 159 3.96 -9.43 10.90
N LEU A 160 3.09 -8.68 11.59
CA LEU A 160 1.67 -8.66 11.30
C LEU A 160 1.40 -8.17 9.86
N LEU A 161 2.07 -7.08 9.45
CA LEU A 161 1.93 -6.54 8.10
C LEU A 161 2.35 -7.53 7.02
N VAL A 162 3.42 -8.30 7.25
CA VAL A 162 3.84 -9.37 6.32
C VAL A 162 2.73 -10.42 6.15
N ILE A 163 2.09 -10.84 7.25
CA ILE A 163 0.99 -11.81 7.18
C ILE A 163 -0.21 -11.24 6.41
N VAL A 164 -0.57 -9.98 6.64
CA VAL A 164 -1.65 -9.31 5.91
C VAL A 164 -1.35 -9.25 4.41
N VAL A 165 -0.14 -8.85 4.02
CA VAL A 165 0.29 -8.80 2.61
C VAL A 165 0.23 -10.18 1.95
N LEU A 166 0.74 -11.23 2.63
CA LEU A 166 0.69 -12.60 2.11
C LEU A 166 -0.75 -13.11 1.97
N ALA A 167 -1.62 -12.80 2.93
CA ALA A 167 -3.02 -13.16 2.85
C ALA A 167 -3.71 -12.46 1.66
N MET A 168 -3.43 -11.17 1.45
CA MET A 168 -3.97 -10.42 0.32
C MET A 168 -3.43 -10.90 -1.03
N ALA A 169 -2.19 -11.35 -1.11
CA ALA A 169 -1.62 -11.94 -2.32
C ALA A 169 -2.39 -13.20 -2.78
N ILE A 170 -3.04 -13.91 -1.85
CA ILE A 170 -3.92 -15.05 -2.15
C ILE A 170 -5.37 -14.59 -2.37
N TYR A 171 -5.86 -13.69 -1.51
CA TYR A 171 -7.25 -13.23 -1.51
C TYR A 171 -7.63 -12.49 -2.80
N LEU A 172 -6.81 -11.52 -3.25
CA LEU A 172 -7.14 -10.69 -4.40
C LEU A 172 -7.35 -11.47 -5.71
N PRO A 173 -6.50 -12.46 -6.09
CA PRO A 173 -6.76 -13.28 -7.27
C PRO A 173 -8.04 -14.13 -7.17
N VAL A 174 -8.37 -14.59 -5.95
CA VAL A 174 -9.61 -15.35 -5.71
C VAL A 174 -10.83 -14.47 -5.96
N VAL A 175 -10.84 -13.29 -5.36
CA VAL A 175 -11.94 -12.32 -5.50
C VAL A 175 -12.05 -11.85 -6.95
N ALA A 176 -10.94 -11.54 -7.61
CA ALA A 176 -10.94 -11.17 -9.02
C ALA A 176 -11.59 -12.25 -9.90
N ALA A 177 -11.27 -13.53 -9.66
CA ALA A 177 -11.88 -14.65 -10.38
C ALA A 177 -13.40 -14.79 -10.10
N LEU A 178 -13.84 -14.50 -8.87
CA LEU A 178 -15.26 -14.51 -8.50
C LEU A 178 -16.04 -13.36 -9.17
N ILE A 179 -15.47 -12.15 -9.20
CA ILE A 179 -16.10 -10.96 -9.81
C ILE A 179 -16.30 -11.15 -11.33
N VAL A 180 -15.32 -11.75 -12.00
CA VAL A 180 -15.39 -12.00 -13.47
C VAL A 180 -16.39 -13.12 -13.80
N GLY A 181 -17.04 -13.75 -12.80
CA GLY A 181 -17.97 -14.87 -13.02
C GLY A 181 -17.24 -16.15 -13.42
N GLY A 182 -16.02 -16.32 -12.97
CA GLY A 182 -15.17 -17.47 -13.25
C GLY A 182 -15.79 -18.78 -12.78
N SER A 183 -15.61 -19.83 -13.59
CA SER A 183 -15.96 -21.19 -13.19
C SER A 183 -15.15 -21.62 -11.96
N ALA A 184 -15.63 -22.61 -11.21
CA ALA A 184 -14.89 -23.16 -10.07
C ALA A 184 -13.44 -23.55 -10.43
N THR A 185 -13.21 -23.97 -11.68
CA THR A 185 -11.88 -24.26 -12.21
C THR A 185 -11.01 -23.01 -12.34
N ALA A 186 -11.57 -21.87 -12.77
CA ALA A 186 -10.83 -20.60 -12.87
C ALA A 186 -10.42 -20.10 -11.48
N VAL A 187 -11.33 -20.16 -10.50
CA VAL A 187 -11.01 -19.81 -9.10
C VAL A 187 -9.92 -20.73 -8.55
N ALA A 188 -10.05 -22.05 -8.72
CA ALA A 188 -9.03 -23.00 -8.28
C ALA A 188 -7.66 -22.74 -8.91
N THR A 189 -7.62 -22.45 -10.22
CA THR A 189 -6.38 -22.11 -10.91
C THR A 189 -5.75 -20.84 -10.34
N SER A 190 -6.54 -19.79 -10.11
CA SER A 190 -6.05 -18.54 -9.51
C SER A 190 -5.46 -18.75 -8.11
N VAL A 191 -6.12 -19.56 -7.27
CA VAL A 191 -5.61 -19.93 -5.94
C VAL A 191 -4.26 -20.67 -6.06
N VAL A 192 -4.19 -21.68 -6.93
CA VAL A 192 -2.96 -22.47 -7.12
C VAL A 192 -1.82 -21.59 -7.62
N VAL A 193 -2.06 -20.72 -8.60
CA VAL A 193 -1.05 -19.80 -9.13
C VAL A 193 -0.58 -18.81 -8.05
N ALA A 194 -1.52 -18.24 -7.27
CA ALA A 194 -1.18 -17.33 -6.17
C ALA A 194 -0.34 -18.05 -5.09
N LEU A 195 -0.73 -19.27 -4.69
CA LEU A 195 0.05 -20.06 -3.73
C LEU A 195 1.45 -20.38 -4.23
N ILE A 196 1.58 -20.79 -5.50
CA ILE A 196 2.89 -21.08 -6.11
C ILE A 196 3.74 -19.80 -6.12
N ALA A 197 3.18 -18.66 -6.52
CA ALA A 197 3.90 -17.39 -6.52
C ALA A 197 4.40 -17.00 -5.12
N VAL A 198 3.54 -17.09 -4.11
CA VAL A 198 3.92 -16.82 -2.70
C VAL A 198 5.01 -17.76 -2.23
N ILE A 199 4.89 -19.08 -2.49
CA ILE A 199 5.89 -20.06 -2.11
C ILE A 199 7.23 -19.79 -2.80
N VAL A 200 7.23 -19.50 -4.10
CA VAL A 200 8.44 -19.19 -4.88
C VAL A 200 9.14 -17.96 -4.33
N ILE A 201 8.39 -16.88 -4.05
CA ILE A 201 8.93 -15.63 -3.50
C ILE A 201 9.52 -15.88 -2.11
N LEU A 202 8.81 -16.60 -1.23
CA LEU A 202 9.30 -16.93 0.10
C LEU A 202 10.56 -17.79 0.07
N LEU A 203 10.58 -18.82 -0.81
CA LEU A 203 11.76 -19.66 -0.97
C LEU A 203 12.94 -18.89 -1.55
N ALA A 204 12.71 -17.98 -2.49
CA ALA A 204 13.75 -17.11 -3.01
C ALA A 204 14.29 -16.18 -1.92
N ALA A 205 13.45 -15.54 -1.14
CA ALA A 205 13.83 -14.65 -0.04
C ALA A 205 14.65 -15.41 1.04
N LEU A 206 14.24 -16.65 1.38
CA LEU A 206 14.94 -17.49 2.37
C LEU A 206 16.25 -18.12 1.86
N ARG A 207 16.51 -18.11 0.53
CA ARG A 207 17.75 -18.67 -0.04
C ARG A 207 18.76 -17.62 -0.46
N CYS A 208 18.31 -16.40 -0.75
CA CYS A 208 19.16 -15.32 -1.25
C CYS A 208 19.49 -14.26 -0.18
N GLY A 209 18.83 -14.30 0.97
CA GLY A 209 19.15 -13.50 2.16
C GLY A 209 20.14 -14.24 3.05
#